data_ee002a8dbf7c6745567c60b0144eaad0
#
_entry.id   ee002a8dbf7c6745567c60b0144eaad0
#
_cell.length_a   1.000
_cell.length_b   1.000
_cell.length_c   1.000
_cell.angle_alpha   90.00
_cell.angle_beta   90.00
_cell.angle_gamma   90.00
#
_symmetry.space_group_name_H-M   'P 1'
#
loop_
_entity.id
_entity.type
_entity.pdbx_description
1 polymer ?
#
loop_
_entity_poly.entity_id
_entity_poly.type
_entity_poly.pdbx_seq_one_letter_code
_entity_poly.pdbx_strand_id
1 'polypeptide(L)'
;MFEMNECGQATVRSQEEWDALMRRKPAGARFARIDAPATETIRLSHSDGGLAVTVAGESSVATLGVDVHACDNARVRASGVCIVSAQENVRVWACDRVVVHAYDDARVWASGSCVVYAHEEVSVWAGSYVTVYKVTRFGPFRGRVQGGRVVVKRDADEMTGEQWCRVAIVHVDEDGMAHLFKATDSEGVSHRGGVYRVGEVVDDSENWKDDRFFGGGLHVSQSPSQALARSQLDESRGVRFFEVTCPVSELVPVADDVCKAPRLRVVREVDSWGEPL
;
A
#
# COMPACT_ATOMS: atom_id res chain seq x y z
N MET A 1 25.98 23.60 9.23
CA MET A 1 26.00 23.57 7.74
C MET A 1 25.68 22.13 7.36
N PHE A 2 24.55 21.84 6.69
CA PHE A 2 24.19 20.46 6.29
C PHE A 2 25.09 19.96 5.16
N GLU A 3 25.31 18.65 5.12
CA GLU A 3 26.04 17.96 4.05
C GLU A 3 25.05 17.46 2.99
N MET A 4 25.38 17.58 1.70
CA MET A 4 24.60 17.05 0.61
C MET A 4 25.46 16.14 -0.25
N ASN A 5 24.98 14.92 -0.52
CA ASN A 5 25.68 13.96 -1.36
C ASN A 5 25.34 14.12 -2.85
N GLU A 6 26.02 13.37 -3.73
CA GLU A 6 25.84 13.41 -5.19
C GLU A 6 24.42 12.98 -5.63
N CYS A 7 23.69 12.23 -4.81
CA CYS A 7 22.33 11.77 -5.08
C CYS A 7 21.26 12.79 -4.67
N GLY A 8 21.63 14.00 -4.21
CA GLY A 8 20.68 15.02 -3.76
C GLY A 8 20.09 14.75 -2.37
N GLN A 9 20.73 13.92 -1.55
CA GLN A 9 20.34 13.70 -0.17
C GLN A 9 21.11 14.64 0.75
N ALA A 10 20.38 15.41 1.56
CA ALA A 10 20.93 16.24 2.63
C ALA A 10 20.93 15.45 3.94
N THR A 11 22.05 15.49 4.67
CA THR A 11 22.13 14.99 6.05
C THR A 11 22.00 16.13 7.03
N VAL A 12 21.07 16.00 7.97
CA VAL A 12 20.69 17.02 8.97
C VAL A 12 20.91 16.45 10.36
N ARG A 13 21.69 17.17 11.19
CA ARG A 13 22.04 16.75 12.54
C ARG A 13 21.51 17.69 13.64
N SER A 14 20.89 18.82 13.23
CA SER A 14 20.32 19.81 14.18
C SER A 14 19.13 20.54 13.56
N GLN A 15 18.32 21.19 14.41
CA GLN A 15 17.23 22.07 13.95
C GLN A 15 17.76 23.21 13.08
N GLU A 16 18.92 23.79 13.44
CA GLU A 16 19.53 24.87 12.66
C GLU A 16 19.89 24.42 11.24
N GLU A 17 20.39 23.20 11.08
CA GLU A 17 20.70 22.61 9.77
C GLU A 17 19.43 22.33 8.97
N TRP A 18 18.35 21.84 9.61
CA TRP A 18 17.05 21.69 8.98
C TRP A 18 16.52 23.03 8.47
N ASP A 19 16.50 24.05 9.31
CA ASP A 19 16.03 25.38 8.94
C ASP A 19 16.87 26.01 7.81
N ALA A 20 18.19 25.74 7.82
CA ALA A 20 19.08 26.18 6.75
C ALA A 20 18.79 25.46 5.42
N LEU A 21 18.52 24.15 5.45
CA LEU A 21 18.13 23.36 4.30
C LEU A 21 16.82 23.91 3.70
N MET A 22 15.83 24.15 4.54
CA MET A 22 14.51 24.65 4.12
C MET A 22 14.59 26.08 3.55
N ARG A 23 15.40 26.97 4.12
CA ARG A 23 15.60 28.33 3.58
C ARG A 23 16.31 28.34 2.23
N ARG A 24 17.29 27.46 2.05
CA ARG A 24 18.14 27.46 0.84
C ARG A 24 17.52 26.66 -0.32
N LYS A 25 16.75 25.61 -0.02
CA LYS A 25 16.16 24.69 -1.00
C LYS A 25 17.11 24.44 -2.19
N PRO A 26 18.29 23.82 -1.97
CA PRO A 26 19.27 23.68 -3.04
C PRO A 26 18.65 22.93 -4.22
N ALA A 27 18.91 23.41 -5.45
CA ALA A 27 18.47 22.77 -6.66
C ALA A 27 18.95 21.30 -6.68
N GLY A 28 18.02 20.35 -6.76
CA GLY A 28 18.35 18.93 -6.75
C GLY A 28 18.20 18.23 -5.38
N ALA A 29 17.92 18.92 -4.28
CA ALA A 29 17.57 18.27 -3.02
C ALA A 29 16.24 17.52 -3.17
N ARG A 30 16.27 16.20 -3.02
CA ARG A 30 15.10 15.33 -3.11
C ARG A 30 14.81 14.58 -1.82
N PHE A 31 15.86 14.37 -1.02
CA PHE A 31 15.83 13.57 0.20
C PHE A 31 16.50 14.31 1.34
N ALA A 32 15.95 14.19 2.53
CA ALA A 32 16.61 14.62 3.76
C ALA A 32 16.72 13.41 4.70
N ARG A 33 17.93 13.16 5.18
CA ARG A 33 18.21 12.19 6.25
C ARG A 33 18.45 12.94 7.53
N ILE A 34 17.65 12.68 8.54
CA ILE A 34 17.86 13.22 9.90
C ILE A 34 18.62 12.17 10.69
N ASP A 35 19.80 12.58 11.17
CA ASP A 35 20.72 11.79 11.99
C ASP A 35 21.22 12.68 13.14
N ALA A 36 20.25 13.12 13.94
CA ALA A 36 20.48 14.04 15.06
C ALA A 36 20.69 13.28 16.37
N PRO A 37 21.41 13.85 17.35
CA PRO A 37 21.57 13.23 18.66
C PRO A 37 20.20 13.10 19.36
N ALA A 38 20.02 12.04 20.17
CA ALA A 38 18.77 11.73 20.87
C ALA A 38 18.28 12.85 21.82
N THR A 39 19.16 13.77 22.16
CA THR A 39 18.87 14.93 23.04
C THR A 39 18.17 16.07 22.33
N GLU A 40 18.18 16.08 20.99
CA GLU A 40 17.57 17.12 20.18
C GLU A 40 16.34 16.58 19.44
N THR A 41 15.26 17.37 19.40
CA THR A 41 14.07 17.06 18.60
C THR A 41 13.98 18.00 17.42
N ILE A 42 14.11 17.46 16.21
CA ILE A 42 13.96 18.23 14.96
C ILE A 42 12.47 18.40 14.63
N ARG A 43 12.05 19.64 14.43
CA ARG A 43 10.65 19.98 14.09
C ARG A 43 10.51 20.17 12.59
N LEU A 44 9.61 19.40 12.00
CA LEU A 44 9.27 19.46 10.58
C LEU A 44 7.87 20.08 10.44
N SER A 45 7.72 21.03 9.54
CA SER A 45 6.42 21.66 9.26
C SER A 45 6.11 21.64 7.76
N HIS A 46 4.84 21.60 7.42
CA HIS A 46 4.29 21.39 6.07
C HIS A 46 4.65 22.46 5.03
N SER A 47 5.34 23.52 5.37
CA SER A 47 5.59 24.64 4.44
C SER A 47 6.44 24.29 3.21
N ASP A 48 6.94 23.07 3.10
CA ASP A 48 8.08 22.81 2.22
C ASP A 48 7.97 21.54 1.34
N GLY A 49 6.79 21.28 0.80
CA GLY A 49 6.49 20.12 -0.02
C GLY A 49 7.61 19.67 -0.98
N GLY A 50 7.84 18.34 -1.02
CA GLY A 50 8.64 17.67 -2.02
C GLY A 50 9.91 16.97 -1.55
N LEU A 51 10.30 17.09 -0.27
CA LEU A 51 11.39 16.29 0.29
C LEU A 51 10.86 15.00 0.93
N ALA A 52 11.41 13.87 0.54
CA ALA A 52 11.23 12.63 1.28
C ALA A 52 12.15 12.66 2.50
N VAL A 53 11.58 12.50 3.71
CA VAL A 53 12.32 12.61 4.97
C VAL A 53 12.52 11.22 5.56
N THR A 54 13.79 10.86 5.77
CA THR A 54 14.19 9.66 6.51
C THR A 54 14.74 10.05 7.87
N VAL A 55 14.29 9.41 8.94
CA VAL A 55 14.76 9.59 10.32
C VAL A 55 15.44 8.32 10.76
N ALA A 56 16.68 8.40 11.17
CA ALA A 56 17.50 7.24 11.49
C ALA A 56 18.22 7.35 12.84
N GLY A 57 18.83 6.26 13.28
CA GLY A 57 19.59 6.20 14.52
C GLY A 57 18.70 6.36 15.75
N GLU A 58 19.12 7.18 16.69
CA GLU A 58 18.36 7.55 17.89
C GLU A 58 17.62 8.89 17.76
N SER A 59 17.52 9.42 16.55
CA SER A 59 16.98 10.75 16.27
C SER A 59 15.54 10.91 16.74
N SER A 60 15.19 12.10 17.20
CA SER A 60 13.86 12.49 17.62
C SER A 60 13.29 13.54 16.66
N VAL A 61 12.09 13.30 16.14
CA VAL A 61 11.42 14.21 15.19
C VAL A 61 10.00 14.51 15.66
N ALA A 62 9.60 15.76 15.54
CA ALA A 62 8.21 16.20 15.65
C ALA A 62 7.75 16.72 14.27
N THR A 63 6.79 16.05 13.66
CA THR A 63 6.26 16.41 12.33
C THR A 63 4.83 16.91 12.40
N LEU A 64 4.55 17.97 11.65
CA LEU A 64 3.21 18.50 11.41
C LEU A 64 2.92 18.50 9.91
N GLY A 65 2.21 17.46 9.43
CA GLY A 65 1.81 17.34 8.04
C GLY A 65 2.94 17.00 7.07
N VAL A 66 4.07 16.45 7.55
CA VAL A 66 5.19 15.99 6.71
C VAL A 66 5.30 14.48 6.81
N ASP A 67 5.36 13.81 5.67
CA ASP A 67 5.55 12.35 5.61
C ASP A 67 6.97 11.98 6.02
N VAL A 68 7.08 10.90 6.81
CA VAL A 68 8.34 10.47 7.42
C VAL A 68 8.52 8.97 7.27
N HIS A 69 9.70 8.57 6.84
CA HIS A 69 10.19 7.20 6.95
C HIS A 69 11.19 7.10 8.11
N ALA A 70 10.89 6.30 9.10
CA ALA A 70 11.71 6.15 10.30
C ALA A 70 12.24 4.72 10.44
N CYS A 71 13.51 4.59 10.84
CA CYS A 71 14.19 3.31 11.05
C CYS A 71 15.07 3.34 12.31
N ASP A 72 15.68 2.21 12.62
CA ASP A 72 16.55 2.00 13.79
C ASP A 72 15.80 2.19 15.13
N ASN A 73 16.25 3.12 15.95
CA ASN A 73 15.66 3.45 17.27
C ASN A 73 15.00 4.84 17.28
N ALA A 74 14.65 5.37 16.12
CA ALA A 74 14.12 6.72 15.99
C ALA A 74 12.80 6.93 16.76
N ARG A 75 12.53 8.18 17.09
CA ARG A 75 11.33 8.62 17.81
C ARG A 75 10.60 9.66 16.97
N VAL A 76 9.33 9.37 16.64
CA VAL A 76 8.51 10.25 15.79
C VAL A 76 7.28 10.69 16.55
N ARG A 77 7.06 12.00 16.65
CA ARG A 77 5.79 12.61 17.08
C ARG A 77 5.13 13.22 15.87
N ALA A 78 4.05 12.62 15.41
CA ALA A 78 3.36 13.03 14.18
C ALA A 78 1.97 13.58 14.48
N SER A 79 1.62 14.69 13.81
CA SER A 79 0.31 15.34 13.92
C SER A 79 -0.13 15.92 12.56
N GLY A 80 -1.43 16.29 12.48
CA GLY A 80 -2.03 16.78 11.24
C GLY A 80 -2.38 15.65 10.27
N VAL A 81 -2.13 15.85 8.99
CA VAL A 81 -2.38 14.87 7.91
C VAL A 81 -1.03 14.48 7.32
N CYS A 82 -0.50 13.33 7.69
CA CYS A 82 0.76 12.80 7.16
C CYS A 82 0.81 11.27 7.29
N ILE A 83 1.80 10.69 6.61
CA ILE A 83 2.10 9.27 6.63
C ILE A 83 3.42 9.05 7.38
N VAL A 84 3.43 8.10 8.30
CA VAL A 84 4.64 7.66 8.99
C VAL A 84 4.86 6.19 8.66
N SER A 85 5.98 5.87 8.03
CA SER A 85 6.46 4.49 7.88
C SER A 85 7.51 4.23 8.95
N ALA A 86 7.27 3.30 9.84
CA ALA A 86 8.12 2.99 10.99
C ALA A 86 8.59 1.53 10.92
N GLN A 87 9.90 1.32 10.94
CA GLN A 87 10.54 0.01 10.87
C GLN A 87 11.44 -0.22 12.09
N GLU A 88 11.75 -1.48 12.36
CA GLU A 88 12.62 -1.89 13.47
C GLU A 88 12.09 -1.44 14.85
N ASN A 89 12.90 -0.79 15.67
CA ASN A 89 12.53 -0.42 17.05
C ASN A 89 11.95 1.01 17.17
N VAL A 90 11.43 1.55 16.10
CA VAL A 90 10.88 2.93 16.06
C VAL A 90 9.74 3.12 17.04
N ARG A 91 9.70 4.29 17.67
CA ARG A 91 8.60 4.71 18.55
C ARG A 91 7.85 5.87 17.91
N VAL A 92 6.53 5.68 17.70
CA VAL A 92 5.65 6.66 17.05
C VAL A 92 4.58 7.13 18.03
N TRP A 93 4.44 8.43 18.19
CA TRP A 93 3.27 9.08 18.82
C TRP A 93 2.51 9.81 17.73
N ALA A 94 1.34 9.31 17.38
CA ALA A 94 0.50 9.84 16.30
C ALA A 94 -0.79 10.46 16.87
N CYS A 95 -1.18 11.62 16.38
CA CYS A 95 -2.46 12.24 16.69
C CYS A 95 -3.13 12.85 15.45
N ASP A 96 -4.37 13.29 15.58
CA ASP A 96 -5.20 13.87 14.52
C ASP A 96 -5.59 12.86 13.43
N ARG A 97 -5.05 12.98 12.21
CA ARG A 97 -5.36 12.14 11.04
C ARG A 97 -4.12 11.51 10.41
N VAL A 98 -3.19 11.08 11.25
CA VAL A 98 -1.96 10.43 10.80
C VAL A 98 -2.25 8.99 10.38
N VAL A 99 -1.63 8.57 9.27
CA VAL A 99 -1.58 7.18 8.84
C VAL A 99 -0.20 6.62 9.23
N VAL A 100 -0.18 5.52 9.98
CA VAL A 100 1.05 4.86 10.40
C VAL A 100 1.13 3.47 9.77
N HIS A 101 2.18 3.20 9.03
CA HIS A 101 2.59 1.85 8.62
C HIS A 101 3.73 1.40 9.52
N ALA A 102 3.48 0.47 10.40
CA ALA A 102 4.44 0.01 11.38
C ALA A 102 4.82 -1.45 11.12
N TYR A 103 6.11 -1.74 11.19
CA TYR A 103 6.73 -3.03 10.89
C TYR A 103 7.66 -3.45 12.04
N ASP A 104 8.06 -4.70 12.06
CA ASP A 104 9.01 -5.28 13.01
C ASP A 104 8.60 -5.05 14.48
N ASP A 105 9.50 -4.57 15.31
CA ASP A 105 9.30 -4.29 16.74
C ASP A 105 8.81 -2.85 17.02
N ALA A 106 8.29 -2.15 16.00
CA ALA A 106 7.83 -0.77 16.17
C ALA A 106 6.72 -0.65 17.22
N ARG A 107 6.72 0.50 17.91
CA ARG A 107 5.76 0.81 18.98
C ARG A 107 5.00 2.07 18.65
N VAL A 108 3.67 1.99 18.60
CA VAL A 108 2.79 3.07 18.16
C VAL A 108 1.81 3.46 19.27
N TRP A 109 1.80 4.71 19.66
CA TRP A 109 0.76 5.33 20.48
C TRP A 109 -0.04 6.26 19.59
N ALA A 110 -1.31 5.91 19.33
CA ALA A 110 -2.16 6.65 18.41
C ALA A 110 -3.41 7.20 19.11
N SER A 111 -3.78 8.43 18.76
CA SER A 111 -4.97 9.10 19.25
C SER A 111 -5.66 9.90 18.13
N GLY A 112 -6.86 10.47 18.39
CA GLY A 112 -7.65 11.13 17.34
C GLY A 112 -8.17 10.12 16.30
N SER A 113 -8.23 10.51 15.04
CA SER A 113 -8.75 9.70 13.92
C SER A 113 -7.64 9.04 13.12
N CYS A 114 -6.58 8.58 13.80
CA CYS A 114 -5.46 7.91 13.15
C CYS A 114 -5.85 6.56 12.59
N VAL A 115 -5.13 6.14 11.55
CA VAL A 115 -5.16 4.79 10.99
C VAL A 115 -3.79 4.15 11.18
N VAL A 116 -3.74 2.96 11.75
CA VAL A 116 -2.50 2.22 11.99
C VAL A 116 -2.56 0.89 11.26
N TYR A 117 -1.64 0.66 10.34
CA TYR A 117 -1.37 -0.64 9.73
C TYR A 117 -0.24 -1.29 10.53
N ALA A 118 -0.59 -2.22 11.39
CA ALA A 118 0.34 -2.93 12.26
C ALA A 118 0.69 -4.28 11.65
N HIS A 119 1.96 -4.45 11.28
CA HIS A 119 2.47 -5.70 10.74
C HIS A 119 3.08 -6.56 11.87
N GLU A 120 2.90 -7.83 11.77
CA GLU A 120 3.53 -8.93 12.54
C GLU A 120 3.73 -8.69 14.04
N GLU A 121 4.86 -8.13 14.49
CA GLU A 121 5.25 -8.01 15.91
C GLU A 121 5.00 -6.63 16.53
N VAL A 122 4.41 -5.72 15.75
CA VAL A 122 4.14 -4.33 16.17
C VAL A 122 3.27 -4.24 17.41
N SER A 123 3.63 -3.36 18.33
CA SER A 123 2.83 -3.03 19.49
C SER A 123 2.10 -1.71 19.33
N VAL A 124 0.76 -1.70 19.48
CA VAL A 124 -0.08 -0.50 19.30
C VAL A 124 -0.91 -0.23 20.55
N TRP A 125 -0.89 1.02 21.01
CA TRP A 125 -1.81 1.57 22.01
C TRP A 125 -2.66 2.64 21.32
N ALA A 126 -3.95 2.36 21.16
CA ALA A 126 -4.87 3.14 20.34
C ALA A 126 -6.00 3.76 21.16
N GLY A 127 -6.27 5.03 20.95
CA GLY A 127 -7.46 5.71 21.45
C GLY A 127 -8.74 5.23 20.76
N SER A 128 -9.92 5.57 21.32
CA SER A 128 -11.22 5.03 20.90
C SER A 128 -11.58 5.25 19.43
N TYR A 129 -11.09 6.30 18.81
CA TYR A 129 -11.39 6.66 17.41
C TYR A 129 -10.31 6.20 16.41
N VAL A 130 -9.27 5.54 16.88
CA VAL A 130 -8.20 4.99 16.03
C VAL A 130 -8.66 3.69 15.40
N THR A 131 -8.41 3.53 14.10
CA THR A 131 -8.59 2.24 13.43
C THR A 131 -7.24 1.55 13.30
N VAL A 132 -7.13 0.32 13.81
CA VAL A 132 -5.92 -0.50 13.72
C VAL A 132 -6.19 -1.69 12.82
N TYR A 133 -5.50 -1.74 11.70
CA TYR A 133 -5.46 -2.90 10.82
C TYR A 133 -4.29 -3.80 11.24
N LYS A 134 -4.61 -5.01 11.70
CA LYS A 134 -3.61 -6.07 11.87
C LYS A 134 -3.33 -6.69 10.51
N VAL A 135 -2.12 -6.49 10.00
CA VAL A 135 -1.68 -7.03 8.71
C VAL A 135 -0.76 -8.22 8.97
N THR A 136 -1.13 -9.38 8.46
CA THR A 136 -0.36 -10.63 8.60
C THR A 136 0.17 -11.04 7.22
N ARG A 137 1.44 -10.81 6.96
CA ARG A 137 2.04 -11.10 5.65
C ARG A 137 2.70 -12.48 5.59
N PHE A 138 3.27 -12.94 6.68
CA PHE A 138 4.06 -14.18 6.73
C PHE A 138 3.74 -15.04 7.97
N GLY A 139 2.52 -14.95 8.49
CA GLY A 139 2.11 -15.74 9.66
C GLY A 139 1.17 -15.00 10.62
N PRO A 140 0.86 -15.59 11.76
CA PRO A 140 -0.07 -14.99 12.72
C PRO A 140 0.51 -13.70 13.31
N PHE A 141 -0.32 -12.68 13.46
CA PHE A 141 0.04 -11.45 14.16
C PHE A 141 0.48 -11.76 15.61
N ARG A 142 1.72 -11.48 15.92
CA ARG A 142 2.35 -11.73 17.23
C ARG A 142 2.43 -10.46 18.08
N GLY A 143 2.21 -9.30 17.47
CA GLY A 143 2.23 -8.01 18.13
C GLY A 143 1.07 -7.83 19.13
N ARG A 144 1.07 -6.72 19.82
CA ARG A 144 0.06 -6.37 20.81
C ARG A 144 -0.75 -5.15 20.38
N VAL A 145 -2.08 -5.27 20.36
CA VAL A 145 -2.97 -4.11 20.14
C VAL A 145 -3.85 -3.94 21.36
N GLN A 146 -3.84 -2.74 21.93
CA GLN A 146 -4.66 -2.34 23.04
C GLN A 146 -5.48 -1.10 22.68
N GLY A 147 -6.80 -1.19 22.74
CA GLY A 147 -7.74 -0.12 22.38
C GLY A 147 -7.97 0.01 20.89
N GLY A 148 -8.73 1.04 20.50
CA GLY A 148 -9.09 1.33 19.13
C GLY A 148 -10.10 0.36 18.51
N ARG A 149 -10.50 0.63 17.28
CA ARG A 149 -11.24 -0.30 16.42
C ARG A 149 -10.26 -1.21 15.71
N VAL A 150 -10.19 -2.47 16.11
CA VAL A 150 -9.28 -3.44 15.51
C VAL A 150 -9.95 -4.15 14.34
N VAL A 151 -9.29 -4.12 13.19
CA VAL A 151 -9.66 -4.85 11.98
C VAL A 151 -8.54 -5.84 11.68
N VAL A 152 -8.85 -7.11 11.63
CA VAL A 152 -7.89 -8.12 11.18
C VAL A 152 -7.92 -8.13 9.66
N LYS A 153 -6.90 -7.56 9.03
CA LYS A 153 -6.69 -7.65 7.60
C LYS A 153 -5.92 -8.95 7.36
N ARG A 154 -6.62 -9.98 6.88
CA ARG A 154 -5.95 -11.18 6.40
C ARG A 154 -5.25 -10.80 5.10
N ASP A 155 -3.98 -11.16 5.00
CA ASP A 155 -3.26 -11.01 3.74
C ASP A 155 -3.92 -11.89 2.67
N ALA A 156 -3.90 -11.44 1.44
CA ALA A 156 -4.38 -12.25 0.31
C ALA A 156 -3.72 -13.64 0.29
N ASP A 157 -2.49 -13.72 0.78
CA ASP A 157 -1.70 -14.95 0.88
C ASP A 157 -2.32 -16.06 1.76
N GLU A 158 -3.23 -15.71 2.67
CA GLU A 158 -3.90 -16.69 3.55
C GLU A 158 -5.35 -16.97 3.12
N MET A 159 -5.87 -16.24 2.13
CA MET A 159 -7.26 -16.36 1.69
C MET A 159 -7.43 -17.44 0.63
N THR A 160 -8.50 -18.20 0.73
CA THR A 160 -9.01 -18.94 -0.45
C THR A 160 -9.66 -17.97 -1.42
N GLY A 161 -9.88 -18.37 -2.67
CA GLY A 161 -10.61 -17.56 -3.66
C GLY A 161 -11.97 -17.11 -3.14
N GLU A 162 -12.72 -17.99 -2.45
CA GLU A 162 -14.01 -17.67 -1.84
C GLU A 162 -13.89 -16.61 -0.74
N GLN A 163 -12.89 -16.72 0.13
CA GLN A 163 -12.66 -15.76 1.21
C GLN A 163 -12.27 -14.39 0.64
N TRP A 164 -11.44 -14.38 -0.41
CA TRP A 164 -11.03 -13.16 -1.10
C TRP A 164 -12.23 -12.48 -1.77
N CYS A 165 -13.06 -13.21 -2.52
CA CYS A 165 -14.27 -12.67 -3.14
C CYS A 165 -15.19 -12.02 -2.10
N ARG A 166 -15.36 -12.64 -0.93
CA ARG A 166 -16.19 -12.09 0.16
C ARG A 166 -15.62 -10.80 0.72
N VAL A 167 -14.29 -10.73 0.95
CA VAL A 167 -13.63 -9.54 1.50
C VAL A 167 -13.56 -8.41 0.47
N ALA A 168 -13.31 -8.75 -0.80
CA ALA A 168 -13.25 -7.83 -1.92
C ALA A 168 -14.64 -7.41 -2.45
N ILE A 169 -15.73 -7.97 -1.88
CA ILE A 169 -17.14 -7.70 -2.29
C ILE A 169 -17.34 -8.03 -3.79
N VAL A 170 -16.70 -9.10 -4.25
CA VAL A 170 -16.89 -9.62 -5.62
C VAL A 170 -18.21 -10.37 -5.69
N HIS A 171 -18.99 -10.10 -6.73
CA HIS A 171 -20.19 -10.87 -7.02
C HIS A 171 -19.82 -12.31 -7.41
N VAL A 172 -20.43 -13.27 -6.73
CA VAL A 172 -20.33 -14.69 -7.05
C VAL A 172 -21.75 -15.16 -7.33
N ASP A 173 -21.98 -15.72 -8.50
CA ASP A 173 -23.30 -16.20 -8.91
C ASP A 173 -23.65 -17.57 -8.29
N GLU A 174 -24.87 -18.07 -8.61
CA GLU A 174 -25.38 -19.32 -8.06
C GLU A 174 -24.59 -20.56 -8.54
N ASP A 175 -23.89 -20.44 -9.68
CA ASP A 175 -23.03 -21.48 -10.23
C ASP A 175 -21.60 -21.44 -9.64
N GLY A 176 -21.33 -20.53 -8.69
CA GLY A 176 -20.03 -20.36 -8.06
C GLY A 176 -18.98 -19.65 -8.93
N MET A 177 -19.45 -18.88 -9.92
CA MET A 177 -18.58 -18.10 -10.79
C MET A 177 -18.37 -16.71 -10.21
N ALA A 178 -17.12 -16.29 -10.04
CA ALA A 178 -16.76 -14.94 -9.64
C ALA A 178 -16.77 -14.00 -10.84
N HIS A 179 -17.40 -12.84 -10.70
CA HIS A 179 -17.45 -11.77 -11.68
C HIS A 179 -16.37 -10.72 -11.40
N LEU A 180 -15.42 -10.61 -12.29
CA LEU A 180 -14.19 -9.85 -12.11
C LEU A 180 -13.92 -8.98 -13.34
N PHE A 181 -12.91 -8.13 -13.27
CA PHE A 181 -12.62 -7.19 -14.34
C PHE A 181 -11.17 -7.32 -14.84
N LYS A 182 -11.04 -7.10 -16.15
CA LYS A 182 -9.79 -7.06 -16.88
C LYS A 182 -9.68 -5.77 -17.69
N ALA A 183 -8.52 -5.08 -17.59
CA ALA A 183 -8.17 -3.98 -18.47
C ALA A 183 -7.23 -4.47 -19.58
N THR A 184 -7.47 -3.97 -20.80
CA THR A 184 -6.70 -4.24 -22.01
C THR A 184 -6.45 -2.94 -22.77
N ASP A 185 -5.61 -2.97 -23.81
CA ASP A 185 -5.49 -1.88 -24.76
C ASP A 185 -6.75 -1.75 -25.67
N SER A 186 -6.73 -0.80 -26.59
CA SER A 186 -7.82 -0.55 -27.54
C SER A 186 -8.14 -1.72 -28.48
N GLU A 187 -7.23 -2.69 -28.64
CA GLU A 187 -7.40 -3.87 -29.48
C GLU A 187 -7.89 -5.09 -28.68
N GLY A 188 -8.07 -4.94 -27.36
CA GLY A 188 -8.46 -6.02 -26.46
C GLY A 188 -7.31 -6.92 -26.04
N VAL A 189 -6.06 -6.42 -26.14
CA VAL A 189 -4.87 -7.16 -25.76
C VAL A 189 -4.37 -6.72 -24.39
N SER A 190 -4.12 -7.65 -23.49
CA SER A 190 -3.52 -7.36 -22.19
C SER A 190 -2.00 -7.11 -22.32
N HIS A 191 -1.40 -6.45 -21.33
CA HIS A 191 0.03 -6.18 -21.29
C HIS A 191 0.92 -7.42 -21.56
N ARG A 192 0.44 -8.62 -21.24
CA ARG A 192 1.16 -9.89 -21.49
C ARG A 192 0.73 -10.62 -22.77
N GLY A 193 0.00 -9.95 -23.65
CA GLY A 193 -0.38 -10.47 -24.96
C GLY A 193 -1.64 -11.34 -24.99
N GLY A 194 -2.31 -11.57 -23.87
CA GLY A 194 -3.60 -12.26 -23.86
C GLY A 194 -4.67 -11.44 -24.57
N VAL A 195 -5.42 -12.04 -25.50
CA VAL A 195 -6.47 -11.39 -26.29
C VAL A 195 -7.84 -11.67 -25.65
N TYR A 196 -8.61 -10.62 -25.38
CA TYR A 196 -9.93 -10.69 -24.75
C TYR A 196 -11.02 -10.31 -25.73
N ARG A 197 -11.93 -11.24 -26.02
CA ARG A 197 -13.09 -11.04 -26.89
C ARG A 197 -14.35 -11.59 -26.23
N VAL A 198 -15.43 -10.84 -26.31
CA VAL A 198 -16.70 -11.23 -25.70
C VAL A 198 -17.14 -12.61 -26.18
N GLY A 199 -17.53 -13.47 -25.27
CA GLY A 199 -17.95 -14.85 -25.50
C GLY A 199 -16.82 -15.88 -25.57
N GLU A 200 -15.56 -15.46 -25.65
CA GLU A 200 -14.39 -16.37 -25.72
C GLU A 200 -13.86 -16.71 -24.32
N VAL A 201 -13.07 -17.79 -24.27
CA VAL A 201 -12.29 -18.18 -23.09
C VAL A 201 -10.83 -17.85 -23.37
N VAL A 202 -10.23 -17.09 -22.48
CA VAL A 202 -8.78 -16.86 -22.46
C VAL A 202 -8.17 -17.91 -21.55
N ASP A 203 -7.23 -18.68 -22.05
CA ASP A 203 -6.60 -19.81 -21.34
C ASP A 203 -5.09 -19.60 -21.25
N ASP A 204 -4.55 -19.66 -20.04
CA ASP A 204 -3.12 -19.58 -19.72
C ASP A 204 -2.68 -20.79 -18.85
N SER A 205 -3.40 -21.92 -19.00
CA SER A 205 -3.18 -23.11 -18.19
C SER A 205 -1.77 -23.71 -18.37
N GLU A 206 -1.15 -23.50 -19.53
CA GLU A 206 0.23 -23.95 -19.78
C GLU A 206 1.26 -23.22 -18.93
N ASN A 207 1.00 -21.94 -18.58
CA ASN A 207 1.86 -21.10 -17.75
C ASN A 207 1.35 -21.01 -16.30
N TRP A 208 0.28 -21.73 -15.96
CA TRP A 208 -0.36 -21.65 -14.67
C TRP A 208 0.59 -22.09 -13.54
N LYS A 209 0.57 -21.27 -12.48
CA LYS A 209 1.18 -21.59 -11.18
C LYS A 209 0.21 -21.24 -10.08
N ASP A 210 -0.07 -22.15 -9.20
CA ASP A 210 -0.96 -21.97 -8.04
C ASP A 210 -0.27 -21.25 -6.87
N ASP A 211 0.95 -20.74 -7.09
CA ASP A 211 1.63 -19.89 -6.15
C ASP A 211 0.93 -18.51 -6.05
N ARG A 212 1.24 -17.76 -5.00
CA ARG A 212 0.62 -16.45 -4.73
C ARG A 212 1.47 -15.28 -5.21
N PHE A 213 2.34 -15.51 -6.18
CA PHE A 213 3.18 -14.48 -6.78
C PHE A 213 2.57 -13.97 -8.09
N PHE A 214 2.94 -12.73 -8.44
CA PHE A 214 2.60 -12.17 -9.75
C PHE A 214 3.28 -12.99 -10.84
N GLY A 215 2.48 -13.44 -11.81
CA GLY A 215 2.91 -14.29 -12.91
C GLY A 215 2.23 -15.64 -12.87
N GLY A 216 2.39 -16.44 -13.91
CA GLY A 216 1.82 -17.78 -14.01
C GLY A 216 0.30 -17.80 -13.92
N GLY A 217 -0.40 -17.17 -14.89
CA GLY A 217 -1.85 -17.10 -14.97
C GLY A 217 -2.39 -15.71 -15.32
N LEU A 218 -3.70 -15.63 -15.49
CA LEU A 218 -4.44 -14.43 -15.90
C LEU A 218 -4.84 -13.62 -14.66
N HIS A 219 -4.32 -12.40 -14.53
CA HIS A 219 -4.60 -11.50 -13.40
C HIS A 219 -5.88 -10.71 -13.65
N VAL A 220 -6.71 -10.63 -12.64
CA VAL A 220 -8.00 -9.93 -12.62
C VAL A 220 -8.21 -9.18 -11.31
N SER A 221 -9.09 -8.19 -11.33
CA SER A 221 -9.38 -7.34 -10.16
C SER A 221 -10.89 -7.24 -9.90
N GLN A 222 -11.25 -6.74 -8.74
CA GLN A 222 -12.65 -6.59 -8.30
C GLN A 222 -13.38 -5.42 -8.96
N SER A 223 -12.65 -4.49 -9.61
CA SER A 223 -13.24 -3.35 -10.32
C SER A 223 -12.41 -2.96 -11.54
N PRO A 224 -13.01 -2.26 -12.54
CA PRO A 224 -12.28 -1.74 -13.70
C PRO A 224 -11.12 -0.84 -13.33
N SER A 225 -11.30 0.07 -12.36
CA SER A 225 -10.25 0.99 -11.92
C SER A 225 -9.03 0.28 -11.33
N GLN A 226 -9.25 -0.78 -10.57
CA GLN A 226 -8.16 -1.58 -10.03
C GLN A 226 -7.49 -2.44 -11.11
N ALA A 227 -8.29 -2.99 -12.05
CA ALA A 227 -7.75 -3.70 -13.20
C ALA A 227 -6.84 -2.79 -14.03
N LEU A 228 -7.20 -1.51 -14.22
CA LEU A 228 -6.38 -0.51 -14.88
C LEU A 228 -5.10 -0.21 -14.10
N ALA A 229 -5.21 0.08 -12.81
CA ALA A 229 -4.06 0.39 -11.94
C ALA A 229 -3.00 -0.73 -11.94
N ARG A 230 -3.41 -1.98 -12.18
CA ARG A 230 -2.53 -3.17 -12.23
C ARG A 230 -2.11 -3.58 -13.64
N SER A 231 -2.66 -2.96 -14.68
CA SER A 231 -2.50 -3.42 -16.07
C SER A 231 -1.15 -3.08 -16.70
N GLN A 232 -0.45 -2.04 -16.22
CA GLN A 232 0.76 -1.46 -16.86
C GLN A 232 0.51 -1.02 -18.32
N LEU A 233 -0.72 -0.68 -18.66
CA LEU A 233 -1.09 -0.18 -19.98
C LEU A 233 -0.79 1.31 -20.11
N ASP A 234 -0.51 1.73 -21.34
CA ASP A 234 -0.41 3.15 -21.68
C ASP A 234 -1.82 3.69 -21.97
N GLU A 235 -2.40 4.41 -21.01
CA GLU A 235 -3.75 4.93 -21.09
C GLU A 235 -3.97 5.87 -22.29
N SER A 236 -2.89 6.51 -22.82
CA SER A 236 -2.96 7.40 -23.97
C SER A 236 -3.36 6.68 -25.27
N ARG A 237 -3.21 5.36 -25.32
CA ARG A 237 -3.56 4.51 -26.46
C ARG A 237 -4.98 3.97 -26.42
N GLY A 238 -5.76 4.37 -25.44
CA GLY A 238 -7.10 3.86 -25.18
C GLY A 238 -7.09 2.55 -24.39
N VAL A 239 -8.06 2.42 -23.49
CA VAL A 239 -8.23 1.27 -22.62
C VAL A 239 -9.64 0.72 -22.75
N ARG A 240 -9.77 -0.60 -22.80
CA ARG A 240 -11.04 -1.32 -22.77
C ARG A 240 -11.12 -2.14 -21.49
N PHE A 241 -12.31 -2.25 -20.95
CA PHE A 241 -12.57 -3.07 -19.77
C PHE A 241 -13.52 -4.21 -20.13
N PHE A 242 -13.21 -5.38 -19.60
CA PHE A 242 -14.03 -6.57 -19.76
C PHE A 242 -14.43 -7.12 -18.41
N GLU A 243 -15.72 -7.43 -18.28
CA GLU A 243 -16.18 -8.34 -17.24
C GLU A 243 -15.84 -9.77 -17.65
N VAL A 244 -15.21 -10.48 -16.74
CA VAL A 244 -14.77 -11.86 -16.95
C VAL A 244 -15.23 -12.72 -15.79
N THR A 245 -15.46 -14.02 -16.05
CA THR A 245 -15.83 -14.97 -15.00
C THR A 245 -14.88 -16.15 -14.94
N CYS A 246 -14.72 -16.70 -13.74
CA CYS A 246 -14.05 -17.99 -13.49
C CYS A 246 -14.62 -18.64 -12.22
N PRO A 247 -14.50 -19.98 -12.08
CA PRO A 247 -14.87 -20.64 -10.84
C PRO A 247 -14.09 -20.06 -9.64
N VAL A 248 -14.78 -19.77 -8.55
CA VAL A 248 -14.15 -19.27 -7.32
C VAL A 248 -13.07 -20.24 -6.81
N SER A 249 -13.25 -21.54 -7.02
CA SER A 249 -12.29 -22.57 -6.63
C SER A 249 -10.97 -22.53 -7.42
N GLU A 250 -10.94 -21.88 -8.60
CA GLU A 250 -9.75 -21.72 -9.43
C GLU A 250 -9.03 -20.38 -9.16
N LEU A 251 -9.62 -19.50 -8.34
CA LEU A 251 -9.01 -18.21 -7.99
C LEU A 251 -7.91 -18.36 -6.96
N VAL A 252 -6.76 -17.82 -7.26
CA VAL A 252 -5.64 -17.66 -6.33
C VAL A 252 -5.43 -16.18 -6.03
N PRO A 253 -5.70 -15.72 -4.81
CA PRO A 253 -5.42 -14.36 -4.39
C PRO A 253 -3.92 -14.06 -4.43
N VAL A 254 -3.55 -12.92 -5.02
CA VAL A 254 -2.14 -12.46 -5.14
C VAL A 254 -1.92 -11.20 -4.32
N ALA A 255 -2.94 -10.34 -4.26
CA ALA A 255 -2.97 -9.13 -3.45
C ALA A 255 -4.41 -8.82 -3.02
N ASP A 256 -4.59 -7.79 -2.20
CA ASP A 256 -5.91 -7.38 -1.72
C ASP A 256 -6.91 -7.05 -2.85
N ASP A 257 -6.40 -6.58 -3.98
CA ASP A 257 -7.15 -6.07 -5.12
C ASP A 257 -6.93 -6.88 -6.40
N VAL A 258 -6.16 -7.96 -6.34
CA VAL A 258 -5.80 -8.82 -7.48
C VAL A 258 -5.84 -10.29 -7.10
N CYS A 259 -6.48 -11.08 -7.94
CA CYS A 259 -6.30 -12.53 -7.97
C CYS A 259 -5.91 -12.99 -9.38
N LYS A 260 -5.53 -14.24 -9.50
CA LYS A 260 -5.22 -14.89 -10.77
C LYS A 260 -5.99 -16.18 -10.94
N ALA A 261 -6.21 -16.56 -12.20
CA ALA A 261 -6.85 -17.81 -12.59
C ALA A 261 -6.14 -18.41 -13.81
N PRO A 262 -6.23 -19.73 -14.02
CA PRO A 262 -5.67 -20.36 -15.22
C PRO A 262 -6.42 -19.99 -16.50
N ARG A 263 -7.73 -19.73 -16.39
CA ARG A 263 -8.60 -19.37 -17.51
C ARG A 263 -9.73 -18.45 -17.08
N LEU A 264 -10.17 -17.62 -18.01
CA LEU A 264 -11.24 -16.64 -17.81
C LEU A 264 -12.21 -16.69 -18.98
N ARG A 265 -13.50 -16.66 -18.71
CA ARG A 265 -14.53 -16.45 -19.72
C ARG A 265 -14.84 -14.96 -19.81
N VAL A 266 -14.74 -14.39 -21.01
CA VAL A 266 -15.09 -12.99 -21.25
C VAL A 266 -16.60 -12.87 -21.43
N VAL A 267 -17.25 -12.19 -20.51
CA VAL A 267 -18.74 -12.08 -20.50
C VAL A 267 -19.19 -10.95 -21.40
N ARG A 268 -18.65 -9.77 -21.19
CA ARG A 268 -19.02 -8.54 -21.92
C ARG A 268 -17.96 -7.45 -21.78
N GLU A 269 -18.06 -6.45 -22.61
CA GLU A 269 -17.33 -5.19 -22.45
C GLU A 269 -18.12 -4.26 -21.54
N VAL A 270 -17.43 -3.50 -20.71
CA VAL A 270 -17.99 -2.57 -19.74
C VAL A 270 -17.26 -1.23 -19.79
N ASP A 271 -17.87 -0.21 -19.23
CA ASP A 271 -17.23 1.09 -19.04
C ASP A 271 -16.29 1.11 -17.81
N SER A 272 -15.71 2.26 -17.51
CA SER A 272 -14.84 2.44 -16.35
C SER A 272 -15.52 2.28 -14.97
N TRP A 273 -16.85 2.26 -14.95
CA TRP A 273 -17.68 2.04 -13.75
C TRP A 273 -18.14 0.57 -13.62
N GLY A 274 -17.93 -0.25 -14.66
CA GLY A 274 -18.35 -1.63 -14.72
C GLY A 274 -19.76 -1.83 -15.33
N GLU A 275 -20.34 -0.78 -15.88
CA GLU A 275 -21.65 -0.86 -16.54
C GLU A 275 -21.48 -1.41 -17.97
N PRO A 276 -22.42 -2.27 -18.45
CA PRO A 276 -22.37 -2.81 -19.81
C PRO A 276 -22.36 -1.72 -20.89
N LEU A 277 -21.53 -1.92 -21.92
CA LEU A 277 -21.49 -1.08 -23.12
C LEU A 277 -22.48 -1.57 -24.19
#